data_2a6f4b507bd461654a4c7fd1c3fbb52c
#
_entry.id   2a6f4b507bd461654a4c7fd1c3fbb52c
#
_cell.length_a   1.000
_cell.length_b   1.000
_cell.length_c   1.000
_cell.angle_alpha   90.00
_cell.angle_beta   90.00
_cell.angle_gamma   90.00
#
_symmetry.space_group_name_H-M   'P 1'
#
loop_
_entity.id
_entity.type
_entity.pdbx_description
1 polymer ?
#
loop_
_entity_poly.entity_id
_entity_poly.type
_entity_poly.pdbx_seq_one_letter_code
_entity_poly.pdbx_strand_id
1 'polypeptide(L)'
;MTTHRGTTAQRGPTTPRGTALLLLIGGLIGALASGVLTYDRIRTLEDPLFTPGCNVNAVLSCGDVMTTWQGNLLGFPNMLLGLAGFAALAGLGTALVAGALFPRWLWRGLWAGIAAGFAFTVWLISQCLYVIGALCPWCMVVWAVMIPLFWYVTRHLAPAGSRLRALPHWVVPLAAYGVVAALILTKFGTRLL
;
A
#
# COMPACT_ATOMS: atom_id res chain seq x y z
N MET A 1 36.67 40.34 -3.01
CA MET A 1 36.10 39.51 -4.05
C MET A 1 35.70 38.19 -3.43
N THR A 2 34.49 38.09 -2.91
CA THR A 2 33.93 36.86 -2.29
C THR A 2 33.11 36.16 -3.35
N THR A 3 33.63 35.05 -3.89
CA THR A 3 32.95 34.20 -4.82
C THR A 3 31.87 33.39 -4.07
N HIS A 4 30.61 33.78 -4.17
CA HIS A 4 29.48 32.96 -3.80
C HIS A 4 29.50 31.69 -4.68
N ARG A 5 29.97 30.56 -4.11
CA ARG A 5 29.66 29.22 -4.64
C ARG A 5 28.18 28.99 -4.52
N GLY A 6 27.46 29.25 -5.60
CA GLY A 6 26.07 28.83 -5.72
C GLY A 6 26.02 27.30 -5.61
N THR A 7 25.45 26.81 -4.53
CA THR A 7 25.02 25.42 -4.39
C THR A 7 24.00 25.14 -5.50
N THR A 8 24.44 24.48 -6.56
CA THR A 8 23.56 23.91 -7.58
C THR A 8 22.68 22.87 -6.87
N ALA A 9 21.49 23.29 -6.44
CA ALA A 9 20.46 22.38 -5.98
C ALA A 9 20.29 21.33 -7.09
N GLN A 10 20.68 20.08 -6.82
CA GLN A 10 20.47 18.96 -7.73
C GLN A 10 18.95 18.84 -7.96
N ARG A 11 18.48 19.41 -9.06
CA ARG A 11 17.10 19.25 -9.50
C ARG A 11 16.85 17.76 -9.64
N GLY A 12 15.99 17.21 -8.79
CA GLY A 12 15.56 15.83 -8.88
C GLY A 12 14.91 15.53 -10.24
N PRO A 13 14.79 14.28 -10.63
CA PRO A 13 14.12 13.89 -11.87
C PRO A 13 12.68 14.42 -11.84
N THR A 14 12.24 14.98 -12.99
CA THR A 14 10.83 15.38 -13.16
C THR A 14 9.92 14.18 -12.99
N THR A 15 8.96 14.29 -12.08
CA THR A 15 8.03 13.19 -11.80
C THR A 15 6.90 13.21 -12.84
N PRO A 16 6.61 12.09 -13.53
CA PRO A 16 5.44 12.01 -14.38
C PRO A 16 4.17 12.28 -13.57
N ARG A 17 3.25 13.08 -14.12
CA ARG A 17 1.97 13.40 -13.47
C ARG A 17 1.21 12.15 -13.01
N GLY A 18 1.27 11.07 -13.79
CA GLY A 18 0.64 9.81 -13.42
C GLY A 18 1.19 9.21 -12.13
N THR A 19 2.51 9.30 -11.88
CA THR A 19 3.11 8.82 -10.63
C THR A 19 2.72 9.71 -9.44
N ALA A 20 2.66 11.03 -9.64
CA ALA A 20 2.21 11.97 -8.61
C ALA A 20 0.74 11.72 -8.22
N LEU A 21 -0.15 11.55 -9.20
CA LEU A 21 -1.56 11.23 -8.99
C LEU A 21 -1.74 9.85 -8.34
N LEU A 22 -0.95 8.86 -8.72
CA LEU A 22 -0.99 7.53 -8.11
C LEU A 22 -0.62 7.58 -6.63
N LEU A 23 0.42 8.34 -6.25
CA LEU A 23 0.81 8.55 -4.85
C LEU A 23 -0.30 9.26 -4.07
N LEU A 24 -0.92 10.30 -4.65
CA LEU A 24 -2.00 11.02 -4.03
C LEU A 24 -3.25 10.13 -3.85
N ILE A 25 -3.78 9.60 -4.94
CA ILE A 25 -5.04 8.83 -4.93
C ILE A 25 -4.85 7.51 -4.16
N GLY A 26 -3.76 6.80 -4.43
CA GLY A 26 -3.44 5.57 -3.71
C GLY A 26 -3.20 5.81 -2.22
N GLY A 27 -2.51 6.91 -1.88
CA GLY A 27 -2.35 7.35 -0.48
C GLY A 27 -3.69 7.64 0.20
N LEU A 28 -4.59 8.36 -0.46
CA LEU A 28 -5.92 8.66 0.09
C LEU A 28 -6.78 7.40 0.27
N ILE A 29 -6.81 6.51 -0.73
CA ILE A 29 -7.58 5.25 -0.65
C ILE A 29 -7.01 4.35 0.45
N GLY A 30 -5.68 4.20 0.50
CA GLY A 30 -5.02 3.38 1.54
C GLY A 30 -5.20 3.95 2.94
N ALA A 31 -5.14 5.29 3.10
CA ALA A 31 -5.39 5.96 4.37
C ALA A 31 -6.85 5.78 4.80
N LEU A 32 -7.82 5.89 3.89
CA LEU A 32 -9.24 5.64 4.17
C LEU A 32 -9.45 4.19 4.64
N ALA A 33 -8.94 3.21 3.90
CA ALA A 33 -9.08 1.80 4.26
C ALA A 33 -8.44 1.49 5.63
N SER A 34 -7.24 2.00 5.88
CA SER A 34 -6.55 1.86 7.17
C SER A 34 -7.27 2.60 8.28
N GLY A 35 -7.86 3.76 8.00
CA GLY A 35 -8.65 4.55 8.95
C GLY A 35 -9.92 3.83 9.39
N VAL A 36 -10.67 3.24 8.43
CA VAL A 36 -11.87 2.43 8.74
C VAL A 36 -11.49 1.24 9.61
N LEU A 37 -10.42 0.49 9.26
CA LEU A 37 -9.95 -0.62 10.07
C LEU A 37 -9.49 -0.19 11.47
N THR A 38 -8.88 0.99 11.59
CA THR A 38 -8.48 1.55 12.89
C THR A 38 -9.72 1.87 13.74
N TYR A 39 -10.73 2.51 13.14
CA TYR A 39 -12.00 2.78 13.80
C TYR A 39 -12.68 1.49 14.27
N ASP A 40 -12.83 0.51 13.38
CA ASP A 40 -13.45 -0.78 13.71
C ASP A 40 -12.69 -1.50 14.83
N ARG A 41 -11.35 -1.41 14.83
CA ARG A 41 -10.53 -2.02 15.87
C ARG A 41 -10.73 -1.36 17.23
N ILE A 42 -10.79 -0.04 17.28
CA ILE A 42 -11.07 0.71 18.51
C ILE A 42 -12.44 0.33 19.04
N ARG A 43 -13.46 0.32 18.18
CA ARG A 43 -14.83 -0.07 18.56
C ARG A 43 -14.92 -1.50 19.10
N THR A 44 -14.19 -2.43 18.49
CA THR A 44 -14.11 -3.83 18.98
C THR A 44 -13.44 -3.95 20.35
N LEU A 45 -12.52 -3.03 20.68
CA LEU A 45 -11.88 -2.99 21.99
C LEU A 45 -12.76 -2.35 23.06
N GLU A 46 -13.61 -1.37 22.69
CA GLU A 46 -14.54 -0.69 23.58
C GLU A 46 -15.79 -1.53 23.86
N ASP A 47 -16.30 -2.22 22.86
CA ASP A 47 -17.53 -3.02 22.92
C ASP A 47 -17.29 -4.42 22.33
N PRO A 48 -17.20 -5.47 23.19
CA PRO A 48 -17.03 -6.84 22.72
C PRO A 48 -18.17 -7.38 21.85
N LEU A 49 -19.33 -6.74 21.83
CA LEU A 49 -20.49 -7.12 21.00
C LEU A 49 -20.48 -6.39 19.66
N PHE A 50 -19.58 -5.42 19.47
CA PHE A 50 -19.46 -4.70 18.21
C PHE A 50 -18.96 -5.63 17.10
N THR A 51 -19.71 -5.68 16.01
CA THR A 51 -19.35 -6.42 14.81
C THR A 51 -19.01 -5.44 13.68
N PRO A 52 -17.78 -5.47 13.11
CA PRO A 52 -17.44 -4.63 11.97
C PRO A 52 -18.35 -4.84 10.77
N GLY A 53 -18.72 -3.76 10.09
CA GLY A 53 -19.60 -3.82 8.91
C GLY A 53 -19.04 -4.60 7.73
N CYS A 54 -17.74 -4.90 7.73
CA CYS A 54 -17.08 -5.74 6.73
C CYS A 54 -17.04 -7.24 7.08
N ASN A 55 -17.71 -7.67 8.14
CA ASN A 55 -17.98 -9.08 8.45
C ASN A 55 -19.22 -9.52 7.69
N VAL A 56 -19.04 -10.03 6.47
CA VAL A 56 -20.12 -10.40 5.56
C VAL A 56 -20.50 -11.88 5.71
N ASN A 57 -19.49 -12.75 5.83
CA ASN A 57 -19.66 -14.20 5.98
C ASN A 57 -18.40 -14.82 6.61
N ALA A 58 -18.38 -16.15 6.75
CA ALA A 58 -17.25 -16.88 7.33
C ALA A 58 -15.91 -16.75 6.59
N VAL A 59 -15.91 -16.29 5.32
CA VAL A 59 -14.72 -16.05 4.52
C VAL A 59 -14.36 -14.57 4.49
N LEU A 60 -15.36 -13.69 4.40
CA LEU A 60 -15.18 -12.23 4.34
C LEU A 60 -15.44 -11.65 5.73
N SER A 61 -14.38 -11.52 6.53
CA SER A 61 -14.44 -11.04 7.91
C SER A 61 -13.22 -10.20 8.25
N CYS A 62 -13.44 -8.89 8.48
CA CYS A 62 -12.37 -8.01 8.99
C CYS A 62 -12.05 -8.34 10.45
N GLY A 63 -13.07 -8.67 11.25
CA GLY A 63 -12.91 -8.99 12.67
C GLY A 63 -11.93 -10.13 12.89
N ASP A 64 -12.10 -11.22 12.14
CA ASP A 64 -11.23 -12.40 12.25
C ASP A 64 -9.78 -12.10 11.87
N VAL A 65 -9.55 -11.20 10.93
CA VAL A 65 -8.18 -10.83 10.52
C VAL A 65 -7.55 -9.85 11.50
N MET A 66 -8.27 -8.79 11.93
CA MET A 66 -7.70 -7.72 12.74
C MET A 66 -7.44 -8.12 14.20
N THR A 67 -8.10 -9.18 14.71
CA THR A 67 -7.91 -9.67 16.07
C THR A 67 -6.75 -10.64 16.19
N THR A 68 -6.21 -11.16 15.07
CA THR A 68 -5.08 -12.08 15.08
C THR A 68 -3.77 -11.38 15.49
N TRP A 69 -2.77 -12.17 15.91
CA TRP A 69 -1.43 -11.66 16.17
C TRP A 69 -0.77 -11.07 14.93
N GLN A 70 -1.11 -11.60 13.74
CA GLN A 70 -0.64 -11.06 12.44
C GLN A 70 -1.15 -9.64 12.20
N GLY A 71 -2.35 -9.32 12.67
CA GLY A 71 -2.92 -7.97 12.64
C GLY A 71 -2.27 -7.01 13.65
N ASN A 72 -1.49 -7.54 14.61
CA ASN A 72 -0.86 -6.81 15.71
C ASN A 72 0.63 -7.16 15.86
N LEU A 73 1.34 -7.40 14.76
CA LEU A 73 2.69 -7.97 14.70
C LEU A 73 3.73 -7.19 15.54
N LEU A 74 3.60 -5.87 15.61
CA LEU A 74 4.54 -4.99 16.33
C LEU A 74 4.11 -4.66 17.76
N GLY A 75 3.16 -5.43 18.32
CA GLY A 75 2.59 -5.16 19.64
C GLY A 75 1.49 -4.09 19.65
N PHE A 76 1.16 -3.54 18.50
CA PHE A 76 0.05 -2.62 18.25
C PHE A 76 -0.61 -2.91 16.89
N PRO A 77 -1.85 -2.44 16.66
CA PRO A 77 -2.57 -2.72 15.42
C PRO A 77 -1.84 -2.20 14.17
N ASN A 78 -1.55 -3.09 13.23
CA ASN A 78 -0.80 -2.76 12.00
C ASN A 78 -1.48 -1.70 11.12
N MET A 79 -2.81 -1.56 11.23
CA MET A 79 -3.55 -0.55 10.49
C MET A 79 -3.14 0.89 10.83
N LEU A 80 -2.58 1.14 12.01
CA LEU A 80 -2.02 2.44 12.40
C LEU A 80 -0.79 2.80 11.56
N LEU A 81 0.08 1.82 11.29
CA LEU A 81 1.21 2.01 10.37
C LEU A 81 0.72 2.27 8.94
N GLY A 82 -0.30 1.52 8.50
CA GLY A 82 -0.95 1.76 7.22
C GLY A 82 -1.48 3.18 7.12
N LEU A 83 -2.23 3.63 8.13
CA LEU A 83 -2.79 4.98 8.19
C LEU A 83 -1.70 6.06 8.08
N ALA A 84 -0.65 5.97 8.91
CA ALA A 84 0.46 6.91 8.89
C ALA A 84 1.22 6.89 7.56
N GLY A 85 1.55 5.70 7.06
CA GLY A 85 2.27 5.52 5.79
C GLY A 85 1.50 6.04 4.59
N PHE A 86 0.22 5.69 4.46
CA PHE A 86 -0.61 6.16 3.35
C PHE A 86 -0.93 7.65 3.44
N ALA A 87 -1.11 8.22 4.64
CA ALA A 87 -1.26 9.66 4.83
C ALA A 87 0.01 10.40 4.37
N ALA A 88 1.19 9.89 4.71
CA ALA A 88 2.46 10.45 4.22
C ALA A 88 2.56 10.37 2.69
N LEU A 89 2.15 9.23 2.07
CA LEU A 89 2.10 9.09 0.61
C LEU A 89 1.15 10.10 -0.04
N ALA A 90 -0.04 10.30 0.53
CA ALA A 90 -1.00 11.30 0.06
C ALA A 90 -0.41 12.72 0.13
N GLY A 91 0.23 13.08 1.25
CA GLY A 91 0.90 14.37 1.41
C GLY A 91 2.02 14.60 0.40
N LEU A 92 2.89 13.60 0.19
CA LEU A 92 3.94 13.66 -0.82
C LEU A 92 3.36 13.74 -2.25
N GLY A 93 2.29 12.97 -2.53
CA GLY A 93 1.56 13.03 -3.80
C GLY A 93 0.97 14.41 -4.06
N THR A 94 0.36 15.04 -3.06
CA THR A 94 -0.16 16.42 -3.13
C THR A 94 0.94 17.41 -3.46
N ALA A 95 2.09 17.34 -2.77
CA ALA A 95 3.22 18.21 -3.04
C ALA A 95 3.76 18.05 -4.47
N LEU A 96 3.85 16.82 -4.98
CA LEU A 96 4.27 16.53 -6.36
C LEU A 96 3.26 17.06 -7.39
N VAL A 97 1.96 16.94 -7.15
CA VAL A 97 0.91 17.50 -8.01
C VAL A 97 0.99 19.03 -8.03
N ALA A 98 1.32 19.66 -6.90
CA ALA A 98 1.57 21.08 -6.77
C ALA A 98 2.90 21.54 -7.41
N GLY A 99 3.69 20.62 -7.99
CA GLY A 99 4.93 20.94 -8.70
C GLY A 99 6.22 20.86 -7.86
N ALA A 100 6.17 20.31 -6.66
CA ALA A 100 7.36 20.08 -5.86
C ALA A 100 8.35 19.14 -6.55
N LEU A 101 9.65 19.39 -6.42
CA LEU A 101 10.72 18.54 -6.91
C LEU A 101 11.43 17.91 -5.72
N PHE A 102 11.46 16.60 -5.68
CA PHE A 102 12.10 15.88 -4.60
C PHE A 102 13.52 15.43 -4.96
N PRO A 103 14.47 15.54 -4.03
CA PRO A 103 15.84 15.04 -4.22
C PRO A 103 15.86 13.51 -4.28
N ARG A 104 16.91 12.94 -4.87
CA ARG A 104 17.03 11.48 -5.06
C ARG A 104 17.00 10.68 -3.76
N TRP A 105 17.53 11.24 -2.67
CA TRP A 105 17.49 10.55 -1.37
C TRP A 105 16.07 10.35 -0.85
N LEU A 106 15.20 11.35 -1.04
CA LEU A 106 13.78 11.24 -0.64
C LEU A 106 13.05 10.16 -1.46
N TRP A 107 13.30 10.11 -2.78
CA TRP A 107 12.76 9.05 -3.63
C TRP A 107 13.23 7.64 -3.23
N ARG A 108 14.51 7.51 -2.83
CA ARG A 108 15.04 6.23 -2.33
C ARG A 108 14.39 5.83 -1.01
N GLY A 109 14.23 6.78 -0.08
CA GLY A 109 13.53 6.55 1.19
C GLY A 109 12.07 6.17 0.98
N LEU A 110 11.37 6.87 0.09
CA LEU A 110 10.00 6.58 -0.31
C LEU A 110 9.88 5.16 -0.90
N TRP A 111 10.78 4.81 -1.81
CA TRP A 111 10.82 3.46 -2.38
C TRP A 111 11.08 2.39 -1.31
N ALA A 112 12.02 2.61 -0.41
CA ALA A 112 12.32 1.66 0.66
C ALA A 112 11.11 1.44 1.59
N GLY A 113 10.40 2.53 1.95
CA GLY A 113 9.17 2.44 2.74
C GLY A 113 8.05 1.67 2.00
N ILE A 114 7.83 1.99 0.71
CA ILE A 114 6.85 1.28 -0.12
C ILE A 114 7.24 -0.19 -0.31
N ALA A 115 8.53 -0.50 -0.52
CA ALA A 115 9.02 -1.87 -0.66
C ALA A 115 8.82 -2.69 0.62
N ALA A 116 9.12 -2.12 1.78
CA ALA A 116 8.85 -2.75 3.07
C ALA A 116 7.35 -2.99 3.29
N GLY A 117 6.50 -1.99 3.00
CA GLY A 117 5.05 -2.11 3.06
C GLY A 117 4.51 -3.15 2.07
N PHE A 118 5.05 -3.22 0.86
CA PHE A 118 4.68 -4.23 -0.12
C PHE A 118 5.07 -5.64 0.31
N ALA A 119 6.29 -5.83 0.81
CA ALA A 119 6.73 -7.12 1.35
C ALA A 119 5.84 -7.57 2.52
N PHE A 120 5.49 -6.64 3.42
CA PHE A 120 4.56 -6.90 4.52
C PHE A 120 3.16 -7.26 3.99
N THR A 121 2.68 -6.57 2.96
CA THR A 121 1.40 -6.88 2.30
C THR A 121 1.40 -8.29 1.72
N VAL A 122 2.44 -8.70 1.00
CA VAL A 122 2.57 -10.06 0.44
C VAL A 122 2.56 -11.12 1.55
N TRP A 123 3.27 -10.85 2.66
CA TRP A 123 3.24 -11.72 3.82
C TRP A 123 1.84 -11.82 4.42
N LEU A 124 1.13 -10.70 4.61
CA LEU A 124 -0.25 -10.70 5.12
C LEU A 124 -1.21 -11.45 4.19
N ILE A 125 -1.06 -11.32 2.85
CA ILE A 125 -1.84 -12.12 1.90
C ILE A 125 -1.65 -13.62 2.18
N SER A 126 -0.41 -14.06 2.36
CA SER A 126 -0.13 -15.46 2.69
C SER A 126 -0.75 -15.90 4.01
N GLN A 127 -0.72 -15.03 5.02
CA GLN A 127 -1.36 -15.32 6.31
C GLN A 127 -2.88 -15.43 6.19
N CYS A 128 -3.53 -14.54 5.48
CA CYS A 128 -4.99 -14.59 5.25
C CYS A 128 -5.39 -15.88 4.52
N LEU A 129 -4.62 -16.28 3.49
CA LEU A 129 -4.94 -17.44 2.65
C LEU A 129 -4.66 -18.78 3.34
N TYR A 130 -3.56 -18.90 4.09
CA TYR A 130 -3.05 -20.20 4.54
C TYR A 130 -3.10 -20.44 6.05
N VAL A 131 -3.20 -19.38 6.84
CA VAL A 131 -3.15 -19.47 8.32
C VAL A 131 -4.48 -19.03 8.93
N ILE A 132 -4.97 -17.84 8.59
CA ILE A 132 -6.18 -17.26 9.19
C ILE A 132 -7.43 -17.91 8.55
N GLY A 133 -7.43 -18.11 7.24
CA GLY A 133 -8.57 -18.67 6.52
C GLY A 133 -9.71 -17.69 6.33
N ALA A 134 -9.48 -16.39 6.48
CA ALA A 134 -10.43 -15.30 6.28
C ALA A 134 -9.81 -14.17 5.47
N LEU A 135 -10.63 -13.45 4.73
CA LEU A 135 -10.29 -12.29 3.91
C LEU A 135 -10.92 -11.04 4.50
N CYS A 136 -10.14 -9.99 4.64
CA CYS A 136 -10.63 -8.69 5.06
C CYS A 136 -10.82 -7.79 3.82
N PRO A 137 -12.04 -7.35 3.48
CA PRO A 137 -12.29 -6.49 2.32
C PRO A 137 -11.45 -5.22 2.29
N TRP A 138 -11.29 -4.53 3.41
CA TRP A 138 -10.46 -3.33 3.50
C TRP A 138 -8.96 -3.64 3.33
N CYS A 139 -8.49 -4.81 3.82
CA CYS A 139 -7.14 -5.27 3.54
C CYS A 139 -6.93 -5.53 2.04
N MET A 140 -7.93 -6.07 1.35
CA MET A 140 -7.86 -6.29 -0.11
C MET A 140 -7.77 -4.96 -0.88
N VAL A 141 -8.41 -3.90 -0.40
CA VAL A 141 -8.24 -2.53 -0.94
C VAL A 141 -6.79 -2.07 -0.78
N VAL A 142 -6.18 -2.28 0.39
CA VAL A 142 -4.76 -1.97 0.63
C VAL A 142 -3.85 -2.77 -0.31
N TRP A 143 -4.13 -4.08 -0.53
CA TRP A 143 -3.36 -4.90 -1.47
C TRP A 143 -3.44 -4.35 -2.90
N ALA A 144 -4.64 -3.97 -3.31
CA ALA A 144 -4.88 -3.41 -4.64
C ALA A 144 -4.12 -2.08 -4.85
N VAL A 145 -3.99 -1.27 -3.83
CA VAL A 145 -3.24 0.00 -3.89
C VAL A 145 -1.73 -0.22 -3.84
N MET A 146 -1.24 -1.15 -3.02
CA MET A 146 0.21 -1.37 -2.83
C MET A 146 0.90 -1.93 -4.08
N ILE A 147 0.22 -2.77 -4.87
CA ILE A 147 0.77 -3.34 -6.11
C ILE A 147 1.20 -2.24 -7.10
N PRO A 148 0.34 -1.32 -7.54
CA PRO A 148 0.75 -0.26 -8.46
C PRO A 148 1.70 0.75 -7.81
N LEU A 149 1.55 1.10 -6.52
CA LEU A 149 2.47 2.00 -5.83
C LEU A 149 3.90 1.47 -5.90
N PHE A 150 4.12 0.21 -5.53
CA PHE A 150 5.43 -0.41 -5.58
C PHE A 150 5.99 -0.46 -7.02
N TRP A 151 5.19 -0.87 -7.99
CA TRP A 151 5.62 -0.98 -9.38
C TRP A 151 6.01 0.35 -9.99
N TYR A 152 5.15 1.37 -9.90
CA TYR A 152 5.39 2.65 -10.56
C TYR A 152 6.52 3.45 -9.92
N VAL A 153 6.69 3.39 -8.58
CA VAL A 153 7.83 4.03 -7.90
C VAL A 153 9.13 3.31 -8.24
N THR A 154 9.12 1.97 -8.34
CA THR A 154 10.29 1.19 -8.82
C THR A 154 10.66 1.58 -10.25
N ARG A 155 9.70 1.69 -11.15
CA ARG A 155 9.94 2.16 -12.54
C ARG A 155 10.49 3.58 -12.59
N HIS A 156 10.00 4.46 -11.72
CA HIS A 156 10.47 5.85 -11.68
C HIS A 156 11.97 5.92 -11.33
N LEU A 157 12.42 5.10 -10.40
CA LEU A 157 13.83 5.04 -9.96
C LEU A 157 14.74 4.21 -10.88
N ALA A 158 14.15 3.35 -11.72
CA ALA A 158 14.91 2.49 -12.60
C ALA A 158 15.78 3.31 -13.62
N PRO A 159 17.01 2.87 -13.93
CA PRO A 159 17.85 3.52 -14.92
C PRO A 159 17.20 3.61 -16.29
N ALA A 160 17.52 4.65 -17.05
CA ALA A 160 17.12 4.75 -18.45
C ALA A 160 17.71 3.54 -19.23
N GLY A 161 16.85 2.86 -20.05
CA GLY A 161 17.27 1.66 -20.78
C GLY A 161 17.18 0.34 -20.00
N SER A 162 16.74 0.36 -18.73
CA SER A 162 16.50 -0.88 -17.99
C SER A 162 15.36 -1.71 -18.59
N ARG A 163 15.43 -3.05 -18.46
CA ARG A 163 14.37 -3.98 -18.89
C ARG A 163 13.03 -3.65 -18.21
N LEU A 164 13.06 -3.12 -16.98
CA LEU A 164 11.85 -2.70 -16.25
C LEU A 164 11.09 -1.58 -16.97
N ARG A 165 11.81 -0.66 -17.65
CA ARG A 165 11.19 0.42 -18.43
C ARG A 165 10.72 -0.04 -19.81
N ALA A 166 11.29 -1.11 -20.34
CA ALA A 166 10.89 -1.69 -21.62
C ALA A 166 9.55 -2.43 -21.52
N LEU A 167 9.19 -2.97 -20.35
CA LEU A 167 7.91 -3.63 -20.14
C LEU A 167 6.75 -2.63 -20.21
N PRO A 168 5.62 -3.00 -20.85
CA PRO A 168 4.39 -2.21 -20.78
C PRO A 168 4.00 -1.98 -19.32
N HIS A 169 3.68 -0.75 -18.96
CA HIS A 169 3.52 -0.34 -17.55
C HIS A 169 2.40 -1.06 -16.80
N TRP A 170 1.39 -1.56 -17.52
CA TRP A 170 0.21 -2.24 -16.96
C TRP A 170 0.40 -3.75 -16.76
N VAL A 171 1.37 -4.39 -17.45
CA VAL A 171 1.53 -5.87 -17.45
C VAL A 171 1.81 -6.42 -16.07
N VAL A 172 2.77 -5.83 -15.34
CA VAL A 172 3.17 -6.34 -14.02
C VAL A 172 2.06 -6.17 -12.98
N PRO A 173 1.40 -5.01 -12.82
CA PRO A 173 0.26 -4.89 -11.92
C PRO A 173 -0.88 -5.85 -12.28
N LEU A 174 -1.22 -6.00 -13.57
CA LEU A 174 -2.29 -6.88 -14.01
C LEU A 174 -1.95 -8.36 -13.72
N ALA A 175 -0.71 -8.78 -13.98
CA ALA A 175 -0.26 -10.13 -13.64
C ALA A 175 -0.29 -10.38 -12.13
N ALA A 176 0.13 -9.41 -11.30
CA ALA A 176 0.06 -9.51 -9.85
C ALA A 176 -1.39 -9.64 -9.35
N TYR A 177 -2.32 -8.86 -9.89
CA TYR A 177 -3.74 -9.01 -9.56
C TYR A 177 -4.28 -10.38 -9.99
N GLY A 178 -3.90 -10.85 -11.18
CA GLY A 178 -4.28 -12.18 -11.66
C GLY A 178 -3.80 -13.30 -10.73
N VAL A 179 -2.56 -13.21 -10.24
CA VAL A 179 -2.01 -14.17 -9.26
C VAL A 179 -2.79 -14.12 -7.95
N VAL A 180 -3.03 -12.94 -7.39
CA VAL A 180 -3.79 -12.80 -6.13
C VAL A 180 -5.20 -13.34 -6.30
N ALA A 181 -5.89 -13.00 -7.39
CA ALA A 181 -7.23 -13.50 -7.68
C ALA A 181 -7.25 -15.03 -7.83
N ALA A 182 -6.30 -15.61 -8.56
CA ALA A 182 -6.18 -17.05 -8.70
C ALA A 182 -5.96 -17.75 -7.36
N LEU A 183 -5.11 -17.20 -6.49
CA LEU A 183 -4.87 -17.73 -5.15
C LEU A 183 -6.13 -17.67 -4.28
N ILE A 184 -6.89 -16.58 -4.32
CA ILE A 184 -8.17 -16.45 -3.61
C ILE A 184 -9.17 -17.50 -4.13
N LEU A 185 -9.34 -17.59 -5.45
CA LEU A 185 -10.27 -18.54 -6.06
C LEU A 185 -9.92 -20.00 -5.77
N THR A 186 -8.64 -20.36 -5.80
CA THR A 186 -8.21 -21.74 -5.49
C THR A 186 -8.44 -22.10 -4.02
N LYS A 187 -8.34 -21.13 -3.11
CA LYS A 187 -8.53 -21.40 -1.67
C LYS A 187 -9.97 -21.30 -1.21
N PHE A 188 -10.72 -20.35 -1.73
CA PHE A 188 -12.05 -20.02 -1.24
C PHE A 188 -13.16 -20.22 -2.27
N GLY A 189 -12.83 -20.56 -3.53
CA GLY A 189 -13.81 -20.64 -4.62
C GLY A 189 -15.05 -21.50 -4.30
N THR A 190 -14.87 -22.64 -3.62
CA THR A 190 -15.96 -23.52 -3.19
C THR A 190 -16.76 -22.99 -1.97
N ARG A 191 -16.26 -21.96 -1.28
CA ARG A 191 -16.89 -21.36 -0.11
C ARG A 191 -17.50 -19.98 -0.42
N LEU A 192 -17.13 -19.39 -1.57
CA LEU A 192 -17.64 -18.11 -2.05
C LEU A 192 -18.84 -18.29 -2.99
N LEU A 193 -19.00 -19.48 -3.59
CA LEU A 193 -20.12 -19.91 -4.43
C LEU A 193 -21.14 -20.67 -3.59
#